data_2a03ecc26771f0e1bb37f73ff0935042
#
_entry.id   2a03ecc26771f0e1bb37f73ff0935042
#
_cell.length_a   1.000
_cell.length_b   1.000
_cell.length_c   1.000
_cell.angle_alpha   90.00
_cell.angle_beta   90.00
_cell.angle_gamma   90.00
#
_symmetry.space_group_name_H-M   'P 1'
#
loop_
_entity.id
_entity.type
_entity.pdbx_description
1 polymer ?
#
loop_
_entity_poly.entity_id
_entity_poly.type
_entity_poly.pdbx_seq_one_letter_code
_entity_poly.pdbx_strand_id
1 'polypeptide(L)'
;MSDSKARLGSAQTRQGRGPWIPDVAPAHTDWLRNELTVSGPAGEVARFGAAARGTSAIPWQLDLDHEEARLLAPMAALGPQARAVARELREVIAAQHDRVLARWHETGTCPLDLHRLIPIPAYILQLGYDAPAARLWLWTHWGTTEPLRQVRVEANGDRRTRRSCRVLYEFRSADWTPWQAIRQLRADWRTLSFAVRPCYDDTDDA
;
A
#
# COMPACT_ATOMS: atom_id res chain seq x y z
N MET A 1 65.18 21.83 -15.23
CA MET A 1 64.84 20.52 -14.58
C MET A 1 63.61 20.76 -13.74
N SER A 2 62.47 20.53 -14.32
CA SER A 2 61.20 20.68 -13.60
C SER A 2 60.24 19.59 -14.10
N ASP A 3 60.00 18.62 -13.26
CA ASP A 3 59.07 17.53 -13.48
C ASP A 3 57.63 18.02 -13.29
N SER A 4 56.88 18.00 -14.38
CA SER A 4 55.41 18.20 -14.35
C SER A 4 54.74 16.84 -14.34
N LYS A 5 54.36 16.38 -13.14
CA LYS A 5 53.50 15.22 -12.95
C LYS A 5 52.05 15.58 -13.28
N ALA A 6 51.59 15.17 -14.44
CA ALA A 6 50.18 15.19 -14.80
C ALA A 6 49.39 14.20 -13.93
N ARG A 7 48.48 14.71 -13.11
CA ARG A 7 47.46 13.91 -12.41
C ARG A 7 46.33 13.60 -13.38
N LEU A 8 46.26 12.37 -13.83
CA LEU A 8 45.07 11.79 -14.46
C LEU A 8 43.97 11.65 -13.39
N GLY A 9 43.04 12.57 -13.43
CA GLY A 9 41.81 12.45 -12.67
C GLY A 9 40.92 11.37 -13.28
N SER A 10 40.77 10.24 -12.60
CA SER A 10 39.77 9.23 -12.90
C SER A 10 38.36 9.82 -12.71
N ALA A 11 37.68 10.05 -13.84
CA ALA A 11 36.26 10.35 -13.85
C ALA A 11 35.50 9.10 -13.35
N GLN A 12 35.15 9.10 -12.08
CA GLN A 12 34.18 8.14 -11.56
C GLN A 12 32.84 8.45 -12.20
N THR A 13 32.44 7.59 -13.13
CA THR A 13 31.10 7.53 -13.69
C THR A 13 30.11 7.41 -12.51
N ARG A 14 29.36 8.46 -12.23
CA ARG A 14 28.21 8.41 -11.32
C ARG A 14 27.18 7.50 -11.96
N GLN A 15 27.23 6.22 -11.62
CA GLN A 15 26.10 5.32 -11.83
C GLN A 15 24.89 5.97 -11.15
N GLY A 16 23.87 6.30 -11.96
CA GLY A 16 22.63 6.88 -11.48
C GLY A 16 22.03 5.95 -10.43
N ARG A 17 22.07 6.36 -9.18
CA ARG A 17 21.30 5.71 -8.13
C ARG A 17 19.84 5.87 -8.54
N GLY A 18 19.17 4.75 -8.74
CA GLY A 18 17.70 4.72 -8.80
C GLY A 18 17.11 5.44 -7.59
N PRO A 19 15.80 5.71 -7.56
CA PRO A 19 15.19 6.41 -6.45
C PRO A 19 15.56 5.68 -5.15
N TRP A 20 16.07 6.45 -4.18
CA TRP A 20 16.46 5.93 -2.87
C TRP A 20 15.25 5.28 -2.19
N ILE A 21 15.35 4.01 -1.90
CA ILE A 21 14.37 3.26 -1.10
C ILE A 21 15.08 2.95 0.20
N PRO A 22 14.58 3.40 1.36
CA PRO A 22 15.20 3.10 2.64
C PRO A 22 15.12 1.60 2.93
N ASP A 23 16.12 1.07 3.60
CA ASP A 23 16.18 -0.33 4.03
C ASP A 23 15.10 -0.67 5.07
N VAL A 24 14.51 0.35 5.69
CA VAL A 24 13.43 0.22 6.68
C VAL A 24 12.27 1.12 6.27
N ALA A 25 11.06 0.58 6.31
CA ALA A 25 9.87 1.37 6.03
C ALA A 25 9.71 2.48 7.07
N PRO A 26 9.38 3.73 6.64
CA PRO A 26 9.17 4.83 7.57
C PRO A 26 7.99 4.55 8.51
N ALA A 27 8.01 5.17 9.68
CA ALA A 27 6.86 5.17 10.57
C ALA A 27 5.74 6.00 9.95
N HIS A 28 4.50 5.51 10.06
CA HIS A 28 3.34 6.27 9.62
C HIS A 28 3.04 7.42 10.59
N THR A 29 2.90 8.64 10.07
CA THR A 29 2.62 9.85 10.84
C THR A 29 1.35 10.57 10.39
N ASP A 30 1.01 10.54 9.10
CA ASP A 30 -0.12 11.29 8.55
C ASP A 30 -0.73 10.63 7.31
N TRP A 31 -1.83 11.20 6.79
CA TRP A 31 -2.54 10.75 5.60
C TRP A 31 -2.48 11.81 4.50
N LEU A 32 -1.79 11.48 3.41
CA LEU A 32 -1.66 12.34 2.24
C LEU A 32 -2.82 12.10 1.27
N ARG A 33 -3.55 13.16 0.91
CA ARG A 33 -4.54 13.13 -0.17
C ARG A 33 -3.86 13.06 -1.52
N ASN A 34 -4.38 12.24 -2.42
CA ASN A 34 -3.89 12.07 -3.77
C ASN A 34 -5.04 12.03 -4.78
N GLU A 35 -4.78 12.53 -5.98
CA GLU A 35 -5.64 12.40 -7.14
C GLU A 35 -4.92 11.61 -8.23
N LEU A 36 -5.50 10.50 -8.66
CA LEU A 36 -4.99 9.67 -9.74
C LEU A 36 -5.93 9.74 -10.94
N THR A 37 -5.45 10.31 -12.02
CA THR A 37 -6.14 10.28 -13.31
C THR A 37 -5.68 9.08 -14.12
N VAL A 38 -6.62 8.22 -14.53
CA VAL A 38 -6.40 7.13 -15.47
C VAL A 38 -7.09 7.46 -16.77
N SER A 39 -6.37 7.44 -17.89
CA SER A 39 -6.93 7.77 -19.20
C SER A 39 -6.39 6.86 -20.30
N GLY A 40 -7.22 6.61 -21.32
CA GLY A 40 -6.88 5.77 -22.46
C GLY A 40 -8.12 5.27 -23.20
N PRO A 41 -7.99 4.19 -24.00
CA PRO A 41 -9.13 3.58 -24.69
C PRO A 41 -10.22 3.15 -23.71
N ALA A 42 -11.48 3.46 -24.01
CA ALA A 42 -12.59 3.27 -23.06
C ALA A 42 -12.70 1.83 -22.54
N GLY A 43 -12.49 0.82 -23.41
CA GLY A 43 -12.48 -0.60 -23.00
C GLY A 43 -11.35 -0.93 -22.03
N GLU A 44 -10.16 -0.34 -22.23
CA GLU A 44 -9.00 -0.57 -21.33
C GLU A 44 -9.20 0.11 -19.98
N VAL A 45 -9.75 1.34 -19.95
CA VAL A 45 -10.10 2.02 -18.69
C VAL A 45 -11.15 1.24 -17.91
N ALA A 46 -12.16 0.67 -18.61
CA ALA A 46 -13.18 -0.18 -17.98
C ALA A 46 -12.57 -1.48 -17.42
N ARG A 47 -11.66 -2.13 -18.15
CA ARG A 47 -10.92 -3.32 -17.69
C ARG A 47 -10.08 -3.00 -16.45
N PHE A 48 -9.36 -1.89 -16.47
CA PHE A 48 -8.59 -1.41 -15.32
C PHE A 48 -9.50 -1.21 -14.09
N GLY A 49 -10.62 -0.48 -14.28
CA GLY A 49 -11.57 -0.23 -13.20
C GLY A 49 -12.18 -1.52 -12.61
N ALA A 50 -12.41 -2.54 -13.44
CA ALA A 50 -12.86 -3.85 -12.97
C ALA A 50 -11.75 -4.60 -12.20
N ALA A 51 -10.51 -4.58 -12.68
CA ALA A 51 -9.37 -5.20 -12.02
C ALA A 51 -9.01 -4.52 -10.70
N ALA A 52 -9.17 -3.18 -10.63
CA ALA A 52 -8.83 -2.38 -9.46
C ALA A 52 -9.83 -2.52 -8.30
N ARG A 53 -11.04 -3.01 -8.56
CA ARG A 53 -12.06 -3.16 -7.51
C ARG A 53 -11.72 -4.27 -6.54
N GLY A 54 -11.76 -3.96 -5.25
CA GLY A 54 -11.51 -4.88 -4.17
C GLY A 54 -12.18 -4.46 -2.88
N THR A 55 -11.69 -4.97 -1.77
CA THR A 55 -12.21 -4.71 -0.43
C THR A 55 -11.47 -3.60 0.30
N SER A 56 -10.33 -3.15 -0.22
CA SER A 56 -9.35 -2.29 0.48
C SER A 56 -8.77 -2.93 1.74
N ALA A 57 -9.09 -4.19 1.98
CA ALA A 57 -8.60 -4.92 3.13
C ALA A 57 -7.48 -5.85 2.71
N ILE A 58 -6.38 -5.82 3.43
CA ILE A 58 -5.32 -6.81 3.27
C ILE A 58 -5.68 -8.01 4.15
N PRO A 59 -5.78 -9.23 3.58
CA PRO A 59 -6.13 -10.43 4.35
C PRO A 59 -4.90 -10.96 5.10
N TRP A 60 -4.39 -10.18 6.05
CA TRP A 60 -3.30 -10.58 6.91
C TRP A 60 -3.66 -11.87 7.65
N GLN A 61 -2.72 -12.78 7.75
CA GLN A 61 -2.87 -13.91 8.64
C GLN A 61 -2.47 -13.49 10.05
N LEU A 62 -3.30 -13.86 11.02
CA LEU A 62 -3.05 -13.57 12.41
C LEU A 62 -2.16 -14.68 13.00
N ASP A 63 -0.99 -14.32 13.51
CA ASP A 63 -0.17 -15.24 14.30
C ASP A 63 -0.75 -15.35 15.72
N LEU A 64 -1.69 -16.28 15.88
CA LEU A 64 -2.38 -16.48 17.15
C LEU A 64 -1.45 -16.96 18.27
N ASP A 65 -0.36 -17.61 17.96
CA ASP A 65 0.59 -18.06 18.98
C ASP A 65 1.43 -16.88 19.49
N HIS A 66 1.80 -15.97 18.58
CA HIS A 66 2.46 -14.72 18.95
C HIS A 66 1.53 -13.84 19.79
N GLU A 67 0.24 -13.69 19.41
CA GLU A 67 -0.74 -12.93 20.18
C GLU A 67 -0.94 -13.53 21.58
N GLU A 68 -1.04 -14.85 21.71
CA GLU A 68 -1.14 -15.51 23.01
C GLU A 68 0.11 -15.27 23.85
N ALA A 69 1.31 -15.37 23.29
CA ALA A 69 2.55 -15.09 24.00
C ALA A 69 2.63 -13.62 24.46
N ARG A 70 2.19 -12.69 23.63
CA ARG A 70 2.10 -11.25 23.95
C ARG A 70 1.15 -10.98 25.11
N LEU A 71 0.00 -11.65 25.14
CA LEU A 71 -0.97 -11.55 26.23
C LEU A 71 -0.44 -12.17 27.53
N LEU A 72 0.30 -13.27 27.45
CA LEU A 72 0.84 -13.95 28.62
C LEU A 72 1.99 -13.18 29.28
N ALA A 73 2.80 -12.44 28.52
CA ALA A 73 3.99 -11.75 29.04
C ALA A 73 3.67 -10.85 30.26
N PRO A 74 2.68 -9.94 30.25
CA PRO A 74 2.35 -9.10 31.39
C PRO A 74 1.65 -9.87 32.53
N MET A 75 1.07 -11.05 32.25
CA MET A 75 0.31 -11.85 33.21
C MET A 75 1.11 -13.04 33.76
N ALA A 76 2.42 -13.11 33.49
CA ALA A 76 3.27 -14.25 33.88
C ALA A 76 3.23 -14.55 35.39
N ALA A 77 3.00 -13.54 36.24
CA ALA A 77 2.91 -13.66 37.69
C ALA A 77 1.59 -14.32 38.18
N LEU A 78 0.55 -14.45 37.32
CA LEU A 78 -0.76 -14.95 37.72
C LEU A 78 -0.89 -16.49 37.63
N GLY A 79 0.19 -17.19 37.26
CA GLY A 79 0.24 -18.65 37.23
C GLY A 79 -0.72 -19.32 36.21
N PRO A 80 -1.28 -20.51 36.50
CA PRO A 80 -2.07 -21.28 35.54
C PRO A 80 -3.34 -20.58 35.06
N GLN A 81 -3.93 -19.68 35.86
CA GLN A 81 -5.11 -18.92 35.49
C GLN A 81 -4.83 -17.95 34.34
N ALA A 82 -3.62 -17.38 34.27
CA ALA A 82 -3.21 -16.51 33.16
C ALA A 82 -3.30 -17.21 31.81
N ARG A 83 -2.91 -18.48 31.74
CA ARG A 83 -2.97 -19.28 30.50
C ARG A 83 -4.40 -19.51 30.02
N ALA A 84 -5.33 -19.75 30.95
CA ALA A 84 -6.74 -19.90 30.58
C ALA A 84 -7.30 -18.61 30.00
N VAL A 85 -7.05 -17.46 30.66
CA VAL A 85 -7.47 -16.14 30.18
C VAL A 85 -6.84 -15.80 28.82
N ALA A 86 -5.54 -16.04 28.65
CA ALA A 86 -4.86 -15.78 27.37
C ALA A 86 -5.47 -16.61 26.23
N ARG A 87 -5.83 -17.87 26.48
CA ARG A 87 -6.49 -18.73 25.48
C ARG A 87 -7.86 -18.23 25.10
N GLU A 88 -8.68 -17.84 26.08
CA GLU A 88 -10.00 -17.25 25.81
C GLU A 88 -9.87 -15.94 24.98
N LEU A 89 -8.93 -15.07 25.35
CA LEU A 89 -8.68 -13.84 24.60
C LEU A 89 -8.20 -14.12 23.18
N ARG A 90 -7.34 -15.14 22.99
CA ARG A 90 -6.91 -15.60 21.66
C ARG A 90 -8.10 -15.99 20.78
N GLU A 91 -9.04 -16.76 21.32
CA GLU A 91 -10.27 -17.16 20.59
C GLU A 91 -11.15 -15.95 20.24
N VAL A 92 -11.28 -15.00 21.14
CA VAL A 92 -12.00 -13.75 20.88
C VAL A 92 -11.33 -12.93 19.79
N ILE A 93 -10.01 -12.80 19.81
CA ILE A 93 -9.23 -12.08 18.79
C ILE A 93 -9.40 -12.76 17.43
N ALA A 94 -9.27 -14.10 17.36
CA ALA A 94 -9.46 -14.86 16.13
C ALA A 94 -10.88 -14.66 15.55
N ALA A 95 -11.91 -14.84 16.37
CA ALA A 95 -13.29 -14.66 15.96
C ALA A 95 -13.60 -13.21 15.52
N GLN A 96 -13.00 -12.23 16.16
CA GLN A 96 -13.15 -10.82 15.77
C GLN A 96 -12.47 -10.54 14.42
N HIS A 97 -11.27 -11.07 14.21
CA HIS A 97 -10.54 -10.96 12.96
C HIS A 97 -11.35 -11.55 11.80
N ASP A 98 -11.87 -12.77 11.96
CA ASP A 98 -12.66 -13.45 10.93
C ASP A 98 -13.96 -12.68 10.62
N ARG A 99 -14.63 -12.13 11.64
CA ARG A 99 -15.83 -11.28 11.43
C ARG A 99 -15.50 -10.02 10.64
N VAL A 100 -14.37 -9.38 10.92
CA VAL A 100 -13.93 -8.18 10.20
C VAL A 100 -13.65 -8.51 8.74
N LEU A 101 -12.92 -9.59 8.47
CA LEU A 101 -12.64 -10.04 7.10
C LEU A 101 -13.93 -10.40 6.36
N ALA A 102 -14.83 -11.17 6.97
CA ALA A 102 -16.13 -11.52 6.38
C ALA A 102 -16.95 -10.28 6.03
N ARG A 103 -17.06 -9.33 6.96
CA ARG A 103 -17.79 -8.08 6.74
C ARG A 103 -17.21 -7.24 5.60
N TRP A 104 -15.89 -7.22 5.45
CA TRP A 104 -15.25 -6.51 4.35
C TRP A 104 -15.47 -7.19 3.00
N HIS A 105 -15.51 -8.52 2.98
CA HIS A 105 -15.89 -9.26 1.77
C HIS A 105 -17.33 -9.00 1.34
N GLU A 106 -18.25 -8.84 2.29
CA GLU A 106 -19.67 -8.62 2.01
C GLU A 106 -19.97 -7.16 1.63
N THR A 107 -19.34 -6.20 2.28
CA THR A 107 -19.70 -4.77 2.17
C THR A 107 -18.66 -3.89 1.52
N GLY A 108 -17.42 -4.36 1.41
CA GLY A 108 -16.28 -3.56 0.96
C GLY A 108 -16.20 -3.48 -0.55
N THR A 109 -16.65 -2.38 -1.15
CA THR A 109 -16.39 -2.05 -2.55
C THR A 109 -15.41 -0.87 -2.62
N CYS A 110 -14.12 -1.15 -2.63
CA CYS A 110 -13.09 -0.15 -2.88
C CYS A 110 -12.88 -0.02 -4.40
N PRO A 111 -13.03 1.18 -4.97
CA PRO A 111 -12.82 1.37 -6.41
C PRO A 111 -11.37 1.22 -6.86
N LEU A 112 -10.40 1.43 -5.96
CA LEU A 112 -8.97 1.30 -6.22
C LEU A 112 -8.31 0.56 -5.05
N ASP A 113 -8.12 -0.74 -5.20
CA ASP A 113 -7.49 -1.61 -4.22
C ASP A 113 -6.11 -2.05 -4.73
N LEU A 114 -5.06 -1.62 -4.04
CA LEU A 114 -3.69 -1.95 -4.41
C LEU A 114 -3.40 -3.45 -4.29
N HIS A 115 -4.02 -4.15 -3.33
CA HIS A 115 -3.84 -5.59 -3.19
C HIS A 115 -4.40 -6.38 -4.39
N ARG A 116 -5.44 -5.87 -5.04
CA ARG A 116 -5.98 -6.46 -6.28
C ARG A 116 -5.08 -6.24 -7.49
N LEU A 117 -4.41 -5.10 -7.56
CA LEU A 117 -3.56 -4.71 -8.68
C LEU A 117 -2.12 -5.22 -8.54
N ILE A 118 -1.60 -5.20 -7.32
CA ILE A 118 -0.25 -5.63 -6.95
C ILE A 118 -0.39 -6.53 -5.71
N PRO A 119 -0.69 -7.82 -5.90
CA PRO A 119 -0.99 -8.73 -4.81
C PRO A 119 0.19 -8.92 -3.86
N ILE A 120 -0.09 -8.87 -2.55
CA ILE A 120 0.88 -9.21 -1.52
C ILE A 120 1.08 -10.72 -1.53
N PRO A 121 2.32 -11.23 -1.62
CA PRO A 121 2.60 -12.66 -1.60
C PRO A 121 2.14 -13.32 -0.29
N ALA A 122 1.72 -14.60 -0.39
CA ALA A 122 1.19 -15.34 0.75
C ALA A 122 2.18 -15.41 1.92
N TYR A 123 3.49 -15.56 1.66
CA TYR A 123 4.51 -15.61 2.70
C TYR A 123 4.66 -14.28 3.46
N ILE A 124 4.32 -13.15 2.82
CA ILE A 124 4.26 -11.83 3.48
C ILE A 124 2.99 -11.70 4.31
N LEU A 125 1.84 -12.15 3.78
CA LEU A 125 0.57 -12.14 4.52
C LEU A 125 0.64 -12.96 5.82
N GLN A 126 1.44 -14.03 5.82
CA GLN A 126 1.66 -14.89 6.99
C GLN A 126 2.43 -14.19 8.12
N LEU A 127 3.21 -13.14 7.81
CA LEU A 127 3.97 -12.41 8.81
C LEU A 127 3.08 -11.52 9.70
N GLY A 128 1.86 -11.21 9.24
CA GLY A 128 0.98 -10.26 9.92
C GLY A 128 1.33 -8.80 9.63
N TYR A 129 0.39 -7.91 9.99
CA TYR A 129 0.48 -6.47 9.67
C TYR A 129 1.59 -5.73 10.42
N ASP A 130 1.94 -6.17 11.64
CA ASP A 130 2.95 -5.54 12.50
C ASP A 130 4.39 -5.91 12.13
N ALA A 131 4.59 -6.94 11.30
CA ALA A 131 5.92 -7.41 10.96
C ALA A 131 6.70 -6.36 10.17
N PRO A 132 7.93 -6.01 10.59
CA PRO A 132 8.77 -5.05 9.86
C PRO A 132 8.98 -5.44 8.39
N ALA A 133 9.14 -6.74 8.11
CA ALA A 133 9.30 -7.24 6.74
C ALA A 133 8.02 -7.07 5.89
N ALA A 134 6.84 -7.19 6.48
CA ALA A 134 5.58 -6.94 5.78
C ALA A 134 5.42 -5.45 5.43
N ARG A 135 5.71 -4.56 6.39
CA ARG A 135 5.70 -3.10 6.16
C ARG A 135 6.74 -2.68 5.12
N LEU A 136 7.95 -3.27 5.17
CA LEU A 136 8.99 -3.01 4.18
C LEU A 136 8.56 -3.47 2.77
N TRP A 137 7.87 -4.61 2.66
CA TRP A 137 7.33 -5.08 1.40
C TRP A 137 6.31 -4.09 0.82
N LEU A 138 5.35 -3.62 1.62
CA LEU A 138 4.37 -2.61 1.20
C LEU A 138 5.06 -1.33 0.74
N TRP A 139 6.01 -0.84 1.51
CA TRP A 139 6.80 0.33 1.15
C TRP A 139 7.53 0.16 -0.19
N THR A 140 8.20 -0.97 -0.37
CA THR A 140 9.02 -1.24 -1.56
C THR A 140 8.18 -1.40 -2.82
N HIS A 141 6.98 -2.01 -2.71
CA HIS A 141 6.15 -2.35 -3.87
C HIS A 141 5.01 -1.37 -4.11
N TRP A 142 4.42 -0.84 -3.05
CA TRP A 142 3.33 0.12 -3.17
C TRP A 142 3.77 1.57 -2.99
N GLY A 143 4.79 1.83 -2.17
CA GLY A 143 5.24 3.18 -1.79
C GLY A 143 4.40 3.80 -0.68
N THR A 144 3.62 2.99 0.02
CA THR A 144 2.86 3.32 1.22
C THR A 144 2.85 2.12 2.13
N THR A 145 2.75 2.31 3.44
CA THR A 145 2.80 1.23 4.44
C THR A 145 1.43 0.74 4.87
N GLU A 146 0.37 1.35 4.34
CA GLU A 146 -1.02 1.06 4.67
C GLU A 146 -1.87 0.93 3.41
N PRO A 147 -3.04 0.25 3.47
CA PRO A 147 -4.05 0.31 2.41
C PRO A 147 -4.53 1.74 2.15
N LEU A 148 -4.96 2.00 0.93
CA LEU A 148 -5.57 3.28 0.60
C LEU A 148 -6.87 3.49 1.37
N ARG A 149 -7.13 4.72 1.83
CA ARG A 149 -8.35 5.09 2.56
C ARG A 149 -9.18 6.09 1.79
N GLN A 150 -10.47 6.15 2.10
CA GLN A 150 -11.42 7.12 1.55
C GLN A 150 -11.38 7.18 0.01
N VAL A 151 -11.26 6.02 -0.62
CA VAL A 151 -11.16 5.93 -2.07
C VAL A 151 -12.50 6.29 -2.71
N ARG A 152 -12.47 7.30 -3.57
CA ARG A 152 -13.61 7.73 -4.39
C ARG A 152 -13.24 7.62 -5.86
N VAL A 153 -14.23 7.46 -6.72
CA VAL A 153 -14.05 7.41 -8.16
C VAL A 153 -15.07 8.31 -8.84
N GLU A 154 -14.56 9.17 -9.72
CA GLU A 154 -15.38 10.00 -10.60
C GLU A 154 -15.09 9.60 -12.05
N ALA A 155 -16.13 9.15 -12.74
CA ALA A 155 -16.05 8.86 -14.16
C ALA A 155 -16.39 10.14 -14.94
N ASN A 156 -15.39 10.87 -15.39
CA ASN A 156 -15.56 11.97 -16.35
C ASN A 156 -15.62 11.38 -17.76
N GLY A 157 -16.78 10.84 -18.11
CA GLY A 157 -17.09 10.49 -19.49
C GLY A 157 -17.26 11.76 -20.31
N ASP A 158 -16.23 12.19 -21.03
CA ASP A 158 -16.43 13.15 -22.11
C ASP A 158 -17.28 12.45 -23.17
N ARG A 159 -18.59 12.79 -23.18
CA ARG A 159 -19.57 12.21 -24.13
C ARG A 159 -19.24 12.49 -25.60
N ARG A 160 -18.23 13.36 -25.85
CA ARG A 160 -17.85 13.76 -27.22
C ARG A 160 -16.91 12.80 -27.93
N THR A 161 -16.16 11.95 -27.21
CA THR A 161 -15.25 11.00 -27.83
C THR A 161 -15.48 9.59 -27.28
N ARG A 162 -16.26 8.80 -28.02
CA ARG A 162 -16.49 7.35 -27.70
C ARG A 162 -15.20 6.51 -27.68
N ARG A 163 -14.04 7.04 -28.07
CA ARG A 163 -12.78 6.32 -28.21
C ARG A 163 -11.83 6.44 -27.01
N SER A 164 -11.90 7.51 -26.22
CA SER A 164 -11.07 7.69 -25.02
C SER A 164 -11.93 7.99 -23.80
N CYS A 165 -11.51 7.50 -22.67
CA CYS A 165 -12.17 7.69 -21.38
C CYS A 165 -11.15 8.19 -20.36
N ARG A 166 -11.63 8.96 -19.40
CA ARG A 166 -10.85 9.44 -18.26
C ARG A 166 -11.61 9.15 -16.99
N VAL A 167 -10.92 8.59 -16.01
CA VAL A 167 -11.45 8.32 -14.67
C VAL A 167 -10.53 8.98 -13.66
N LEU A 168 -11.09 9.66 -12.68
CA LEU A 168 -10.40 10.26 -11.55
C LEU A 168 -10.65 9.42 -10.30
N TYR A 169 -9.58 9.00 -9.64
CA TYR A 169 -9.61 8.40 -8.31
C TYR A 169 -9.05 9.38 -7.31
N GLU A 170 -9.80 9.67 -6.26
CA GLU A 170 -9.32 10.37 -5.08
C GLU A 170 -9.11 9.36 -3.96
N PHE A 171 -8.00 9.48 -3.24
CA PHE A 171 -7.70 8.59 -2.12
C PHE A 171 -6.70 9.22 -1.15
N ARG A 172 -6.61 8.64 0.05
CA ARG A 172 -5.56 8.94 1.01
C ARG A 172 -4.59 7.76 1.13
N SER A 173 -3.30 8.06 1.17
CA SER A 173 -2.22 7.10 1.42
C SER A 173 -1.42 7.49 2.66
N ALA A 174 -0.81 6.52 3.34
CA ALA A 174 0.00 6.77 4.52
C ALA A 174 1.26 7.55 4.13
N ASP A 175 1.38 8.78 4.59
CA ASP A 175 2.46 9.75 4.46
C ASP A 175 2.87 10.12 3.02
N TRP A 176 2.87 9.17 2.09
CA TRP A 176 3.49 9.29 0.78
C TRP A 176 2.53 8.93 -0.34
N THR A 177 2.70 9.59 -1.49
CA THR A 177 2.08 9.13 -2.73
C THR A 177 2.63 7.75 -3.10
N PRO A 178 1.79 6.78 -3.47
CA PRO A 178 2.21 5.40 -3.78
C PRO A 178 2.93 5.29 -5.13
N TRP A 179 4.09 5.95 -5.27
CA TRP A 179 4.84 6.06 -6.51
C TRP A 179 5.28 4.72 -7.08
N GLN A 180 5.61 3.76 -6.21
CA GLN A 180 6.04 2.42 -6.61
C GLN A 180 4.89 1.69 -7.29
N ALA A 181 3.69 1.74 -6.69
CA ALA A 181 2.49 1.20 -7.30
C ALA A 181 2.18 1.87 -8.64
N ILE A 182 2.22 3.21 -8.71
CA ILE A 182 1.96 3.93 -9.96
C ILE A 182 2.96 3.55 -11.06
N ARG A 183 4.24 3.35 -10.74
CA ARG A 183 5.23 2.86 -11.71
C ARG A 183 4.91 1.45 -12.21
N GLN A 184 4.52 0.56 -11.30
CA GLN A 184 4.12 -0.80 -11.66
C GLN A 184 2.90 -0.78 -12.58
N LEU A 185 1.86 -0.01 -12.23
CA LEU A 185 0.66 0.13 -13.04
C LEU A 185 0.95 0.64 -14.46
N ARG A 186 1.88 1.61 -14.60
CA ARG A 186 2.33 2.08 -15.94
C ARG A 186 3.03 1.00 -16.74
N ALA A 187 3.75 0.10 -16.10
CA ALA A 187 4.41 -1.02 -16.75
C ALA A 187 3.41 -2.11 -17.20
N ASP A 188 2.41 -2.39 -16.38
CA ASP A 188 1.44 -3.46 -16.60
C ASP A 188 0.34 -3.04 -17.59
N TRP A 189 -0.06 -1.75 -17.55
CA TRP A 189 -1.15 -1.20 -18.36
C TRP A 189 -0.64 -0.19 -19.39
N ARG A 190 0.18 -0.64 -20.33
CA ARG A 190 0.91 0.21 -21.30
C ARG A 190 0.01 1.06 -22.20
N THR A 191 -1.24 0.68 -22.38
CA THR A 191 -2.23 1.40 -23.19
C THR A 191 -2.91 2.54 -22.42
N LEU A 192 -2.70 2.58 -21.09
CA LEU A 192 -3.26 3.59 -20.21
C LEU A 192 -2.20 4.61 -19.77
N SER A 193 -2.65 5.83 -19.57
CA SER A 193 -1.86 6.88 -18.94
C SER A 193 -2.30 7.05 -17.49
N PHE A 194 -1.32 7.12 -16.57
CA PHE A 194 -1.53 7.32 -15.14
C PHE A 194 -0.85 8.62 -14.72
N ALA A 195 -1.63 9.64 -14.36
CA ALA A 195 -1.14 10.89 -13.82
C ALA A 195 -1.59 11.01 -12.36
N VAL A 196 -0.66 11.04 -11.42
CA VAL A 196 -0.94 11.21 -9.99
C VAL A 196 -0.49 12.58 -9.53
N ARG A 197 -1.32 13.21 -8.71
CA ARG A 197 -1.05 14.50 -8.07
C ARG A 197 -1.24 14.36 -6.56
N PRO A 198 -0.18 14.51 -5.74
CA PRO A 198 -0.33 14.67 -4.31
C PRO A 198 -0.95 16.04 -3.99
N CYS A 199 -1.84 16.09 -3.00
CA CYS A 199 -2.46 17.32 -2.51
C CYS A 199 -1.90 17.58 -1.11
N TYR A 200 -0.99 18.55 -1.02
CA TYR A 200 -0.34 18.93 0.24
C TYR A 200 -1.09 20.01 1.01
N ASP A 201 -2.05 20.67 0.32
CA ASP A 201 -2.82 21.73 0.93
C ASP A 201 -4.18 21.19 1.37
N ASP A 202 -4.24 20.65 2.57
CA ASP A 202 -5.47 20.60 3.36
C ASP A 202 -5.58 21.93 4.20
N THR A 203 -5.13 23.07 3.63
CA THR A 203 -5.47 24.36 4.18
C THR A 203 -6.90 24.67 3.74
N ASP A 204 -7.79 24.43 4.68
CA ASP A 204 -9.03 25.13 4.90
C ASP A 204 -10.21 24.87 3.96
N ASP A 205 -11.16 24.12 4.52
CA ASP A 205 -12.49 24.70 4.66
C ASP A 205 -12.87 24.63 6.14
N ALA A 206 -12.56 25.69 6.87
CA ALA A 206 -13.14 26.01 8.16
C ALA A 206 -14.36 26.90 7.97
#